data_e2d61ef019f70d19f6564c1040fc0bf9
#
_entry.id   e2d61ef019f70d19f6564c1040fc0bf9
#
_cell.length_a   1.000
_cell.length_b   1.000
_cell.length_c   1.000
_cell.angle_alpha   90.00
_cell.angle_beta   90.00
_cell.angle_gamma   90.00
#
_symmetry.space_group_name_H-M   'P 1'
#
loop_
_entity.id
_entity.type
_entity.pdbx_description
1 polymer ?
#
loop_
_entity_poly.entity_id
_entity_poly.type
_entity_poly.pdbx_seq_one_letter_code
_entity_poly.pdbx_strand_id
1 'polypeptide(L)'
;FIISGLANEFGSGNVKYISGMSGIEFARLVFEKCGKQCGDVQPLPYVDYPPEYWVGWILAYYQWHSGKSFEAICKRISYEDIRNVYGVLHEADPSKAADIFDRMMNSGQETNLAVQRKKRGLSQSQLAKAADISIRSIQLYEQRKADIGKAQYNHLSAIAKVLGCAVDDILE
;
A
#
# COMPACT_ATOMS: atom_id res chain seq x y z
N PHE A 1 -13.41 -12.58 4.58
CA PHE A 1 -13.50 -12.14 3.18
C PHE A 1 -12.49 -12.90 2.31
N ILE A 2 -11.18 -12.83 2.57
CA ILE A 2 -10.16 -13.58 1.78
C ILE A 2 -10.44 -15.09 1.79
N ILE A 3 -10.64 -15.67 2.98
CA ILE A 3 -10.87 -17.11 3.17
C ILE A 3 -12.14 -17.61 2.45
N SER A 4 -13.15 -16.76 2.27
CA SER A 4 -14.38 -17.13 1.54
C SER A 4 -14.18 -17.31 0.03
N GLY A 5 -13.04 -16.88 -0.52
CA GLY A 5 -12.76 -16.83 -1.96
C GLY A 5 -13.45 -15.66 -2.69
N LEU A 6 -14.36 -14.92 -2.02
CA LEU A 6 -15.12 -13.82 -2.64
C LEU A 6 -14.29 -12.56 -2.86
N ALA A 7 -13.13 -12.45 -2.24
CA ALA A 7 -12.25 -11.31 -2.41
C ALA A 7 -11.78 -11.12 -3.86
N ASN A 8 -11.44 -12.21 -4.54
CA ASN A 8 -11.00 -12.18 -5.93
C ASN A 8 -12.17 -11.83 -6.86
N GLU A 9 -13.34 -12.44 -6.63
CA GLU A 9 -14.55 -12.17 -7.41
C GLU A 9 -14.98 -10.70 -7.29
N PHE A 10 -14.95 -10.15 -6.08
CA PHE A 10 -15.26 -8.74 -5.85
C PHE A 10 -14.21 -7.84 -6.47
N GLY A 11 -12.93 -8.11 -6.24
CA GLY A 11 -11.81 -7.31 -6.74
C GLY A 11 -11.64 -7.33 -8.25
N SER A 12 -12.11 -8.40 -8.93
CA SER A 12 -12.12 -8.50 -10.40
C SER A 12 -13.31 -7.80 -11.07
N GLY A 13 -14.20 -7.18 -10.29
CA GLY A 13 -15.32 -6.45 -10.85
C GLY A 13 -16.55 -7.34 -11.19
N ASN A 14 -16.70 -8.49 -10.53
CA ASN A 14 -17.87 -9.35 -10.78
C ASN A 14 -19.18 -8.63 -10.42
N VAL A 15 -19.99 -8.34 -11.43
CA VAL A 15 -21.21 -7.54 -11.35
C VAL A 15 -22.21 -8.07 -10.31
N LYS A 16 -22.27 -9.40 -10.13
CA LYS A 16 -23.14 -10.03 -9.13
C LYS A 16 -22.84 -9.50 -7.72
N TYR A 17 -21.57 -9.28 -7.39
CA TYR A 17 -21.13 -8.89 -6.05
C TYR A 17 -20.99 -7.38 -5.88
N ILE A 18 -20.80 -6.64 -6.97
CA ILE A 18 -20.63 -5.18 -6.92
C ILE A 18 -21.98 -4.44 -6.95
N SER A 19 -22.88 -4.88 -7.80
CA SER A 19 -24.17 -4.19 -8.00
C SER A 19 -25.39 -5.12 -7.93
N GLY A 20 -25.18 -6.43 -7.86
CA GLY A 20 -26.24 -7.42 -7.84
C GLY A 20 -26.78 -7.79 -6.44
N MET A 21 -26.15 -7.27 -5.38
CA MET A 21 -26.57 -7.48 -3.98
C MET A 21 -26.16 -6.32 -3.09
N SER A 22 -26.87 -6.16 -1.96
CA SER A 22 -26.51 -5.17 -0.94
C SER A 22 -25.25 -5.61 -0.16
N GLY A 23 -24.57 -4.64 0.50
CA GLY A 23 -23.42 -4.95 1.35
C GLY A 23 -23.75 -5.94 2.49
N ILE A 24 -24.97 -5.90 3.02
CA ILE A 24 -25.43 -6.85 4.06
C ILE A 24 -25.57 -8.26 3.48
N GLU A 25 -26.18 -8.41 2.31
CA GLU A 25 -26.31 -9.70 1.63
C GLU A 25 -24.93 -10.27 1.28
N PHE A 26 -24.04 -9.42 0.81
CA PHE A 26 -22.66 -9.81 0.54
C PHE A 26 -21.91 -10.25 1.81
N ALA A 27 -22.05 -9.52 2.92
CA ALA A 27 -21.45 -9.91 4.20
C ALA A 27 -21.99 -11.25 4.68
N ARG A 28 -23.31 -11.50 4.62
CA ARG A 28 -23.93 -12.79 4.97
C ARG A 28 -23.34 -13.93 4.13
N LEU A 29 -23.20 -13.72 2.81
CA LEU A 29 -22.59 -14.69 1.91
C LEU A 29 -21.14 -15.00 2.29
N VAL A 30 -20.35 -13.98 2.68
CA VAL A 30 -18.97 -14.16 3.17
C VAL A 30 -18.95 -15.05 4.41
N PHE A 31 -19.83 -14.79 5.39
CA PHE A 31 -19.92 -15.60 6.61
C PHE A 31 -20.33 -17.05 6.31
N GLU A 32 -21.35 -17.25 5.48
CA GLU A 32 -21.82 -18.56 5.03
C GLU A 32 -20.69 -19.38 4.38
N LYS A 33 -19.95 -18.76 3.43
CA LYS A 33 -18.81 -19.37 2.76
C LYS A 33 -17.66 -19.74 3.71
N CYS A 34 -17.55 -19.05 4.84
CA CYS A 34 -16.58 -19.34 5.88
C CYS A 34 -17.10 -20.34 6.93
N GLY A 35 -18.31 -20.89 6.77
CA GLY A 35 -18.94 -21.79 7.75
C GLY A 35 -19.28 -21.09 9.07
N LYS A 36 -19.46 -19.76 9.05
CA LYS A 36 -19.78 -18.95 10.23
C LYS A 36 -21.21 -18.40 10.10
N GLN A 37 -21.89 -18.25 11.22
CA GLN A 37 -23.18 -17.57 11.27
C GLN A 37 -22.91 -16.05 11.34
N CYS A 38 -23.58 -15.30 10.46
CA CYS A 38 -23.69 -13.85 10.59
C CYS A 38 -24.78 -13.57 11.61
N GLY A 39 -24.47 -12.79 12.66
CA GLY A 39 -25.49 -12.29 13.60
C GLY A 39 -26.52 -11.40 12.88
N ASP A 40 -27.53 -10.94 13.63
CA ASP A 40 -28.53 -10.01 13.09
C ASP A 40 -27.88 -8.65 12.81
N VAL A 41 -27.47 -8.46 11.55
CA VAL A 41 -26.85 -7.22 11.08
C VAL A 41 -27.94 -6.28 10.65
N GLN A 42 -28.11 -5.21 11.40
CA GLN A 42 -29.03 -4.11 11.05
C GLN A 42 -28.29 -3.07 10.21
N PRO A 43 -28.97 -2.41 9.25
CA PRO A 43 -28.39 -1.27 8.54
C PRO A 43 -28.00 -0.17 9.54
N LEU A 44 -26.78 0.33 9.43
CA LEU A 44 -26.35 1.48 10.22
C LEU A 44 -27.12 2.73 9.77
N PRO A 45 -27.65 3.54 10.70
CA PRO A 45 -28.24 4.82 10.34
C PRO A 45 -27.16 5.73 9.72
N TYR A 46 -27.55 6.50 8.72
CA TYR A 46 -26.68 7.31 7.82
C TYR A 46 -25.89 8.45 8.50
N VAL A 47 -25.82 8.51 9.84
CA VAL A 47 -25.43 9.73 10.55
C VAL A 47 -23.94 9.81 10.90
N ASP A 48 -23.25 8.66 11.04
CA ASP A 48 -21.79 8.63 11.23
C ASP A 48 -21.26 7.28 10.75
N TYR A 49 -20.39 7.31 9.77
CA TYR A 49 -19.73 6.09 9.32
C TYR A 49 -18.72 5.65 10.38
N PRO A 50 -18.95 4.50 11.07
CA PRO A 50 -18.02 4.02 12.08
C PRO A 50 -16.66 3.68 11.47
N PRO A 51 -15.59 3.63 12.29
CA PRO A 51 -14.26 3.28 11.82
C PRO A 51 -14.22 2.00 10.98
N GLU A 52 -15.05 1.02 11.32
CA GLU A 52 -15.16 -0.26 10.61
C GLU A 52 -15.67 -0.10 9.17
N TYR A 53 -16.63 0.81 8.95
CA TYR A 53 -17.11 1.15 7.61
C TYR A 53 -15.99 1.81 6.79
N TRP A 54 -15.31 2.78 7.40
CA TRP A 54 -14.20 3.47 6.73
C TRP A 54 -13.07 2.51 6.37
N VAL A 55 -12.73 1.57 7.25
CA VAL A 55 -11.72 0.53 6.96
C VAL A 55 -12.09 -0.27 5.71
N GLY A 56 -13.33 -0.71 5.59
CA GLY A 56 -13.79 -1.43 4.40
C GLY A 56 -13.73 -0.57 3.13
N TRP A 57 -14.19 0.67 3.25
CA TRP A 57 -14.22 1.60 2.14
C TRP A 57 -12.82 1.97 1.65
N ILE A 58 -11.91 2.34 2.55
CA ILE A 58 -10.54 2.75 2.18
C ILE A 58 -9.70 1.57 1.66
N LEU A 59 -9.96 0.35 2.15
CA LEU A 59 -9.34 -0.86 1.62
C LEU A 59 -9.78 -1.13 0.17
N ALA A 60 -11.08 -0.95 -0.13
CA ALA A 60 -11.60 -1.08 -1.49
C ALA A 60 -11.04 0.01 -2.41
N TYR A 61 -10.97 1.25 -1.94
CA TYR A 61 -10.32 2.35 -2.66
C TYR A 61 -8.87 2.01 -2.98
N TYR A 62 -8.10 1.55 -1.98
CA TYR A 62 -6.69 1.22 -2.17
C TYR A 62 -6.48 0.04 -3.11
N GLN A 63 -7.35 -0.98 -3.06
CA GLN A 63 -7.35 -2.09 -4.00
C GLN A 63 -7.49 -1.60 -5.44
N TRP A 64 -8.49 -0.76 -5.67
CA TRP A 64 -8.74 -0.16 -6.99
C TRP A 64 -7.57 0.74 -7.44
N HIS A 65 -7.09 1.62 -6.56
CA HIS A 65 -6.00 2.56 -6.83
C HIS A 65 -4.68 1.86 -7.16
N SER A 66 -4.32 0.83 -6.41
CA SER A 66 -3.04 0.12 -6.55
C SER A 66 -3.07 -1.02 -7.58
N GLY A 67 -4.24 -1.46 -8.02
CA GLY A 67 -4.41 -2.65 -8.87
C GLY A 67 -4.02 -3.98 -8.22
N LYS A 68 -3.69 -3.98 -6.91
CA LYS A 68 -3.29 -5.18 -6.17
C LYS A 68 -4.52 -5.98 -5.73
N SER A 69 -4.36 -7.30 -5.58
CA SER A 69 -5.44 -8.12 -5.02
C SER A 69 -5.62 -7.86 -3.52
N PHE A 70 -6.84 -8.01 -3.01
CA PHE A 70 -7.12 -7.94 -1.56
C PHE A 70 -6.24 -8.88 -0.76
N GLU A 71 -5.97 -10.08 -1.30
CA GLU A 71 -5.08 -11.05 -0.65
C GLU A 71 -3.66 -10.51 -0.51
N ALA A 72 -3.11 -9.91 -1.55
CA ALA A 72 -1.77 -9.32 -1.52
C ALA A 72 -1.68 -8.16 -0.50
N ILE A 73 -2.71 -7.32 -0.46
CA ILE A 73 -2.79 -6.20 0.48
C ILE A 73 -2.87 -6.73 1.92
N CYS A 74 -3.82 -7.62 2.20
CA CYS A 74 -4.07 -8.12 3.56
C CYS A 74 -2.95 -9.02 4.12
N LYS A 75 -2.05 -9.53 3.28
CA LYS A 75 -0.81 -10.19 3.73
C LYS A 75 0.19 -9.21 4.36
N ARG A 76 0.11 -7.94 4.03
CA ARG A 76 1.07 -6.90 4.44
C ARG A 76 0.48 -5.87 5.38
N ILE A 77 -0.79 -5.55 5.20
CA ILE A 77 -1.51 -4.52 5.94
C ILE A 77 -2.66 -5.21 6.67
N SER A 78 -2.59 -5.21 7.99
CA SER A 78 -3.64 -5.80 8.83
C SER A 78 -4.84 -4.87 8.96
N TYR A 79 -5.97 -5.41 9.43
CA TYR A 79 -7.13 -4.61 9.82
C TYR A 79 -6.76 -3.51 10.83
N GLU A 80 -5.94 -3.86 11.83
CA GLU A 80 -5.52 -2.92 12.88
C GLU A 80 -4.63 -1.80 12.33
N ASP A 81 -3.76 -2.09 11.37
CA ASP A 81 -2.94 -1.07 10.71
C ASP A 81 -3.82 -0.02 10.02
N ILE A 82 -4.87 -0.47 9.30
CA ILE A 82 -5.81 0.43 8.63
C ILE A 82 -6.63 1.21 9.65
N ARG A 83 -7.14 0.55 10.69
CA ARG A 83 -7.94 1.17 11.74
C ARG A 83 -7.17 2.24 12.53
N ASN A 84 -5.88 2.00 12.79
CA ASN A 84 -5.03 2.92 13.53
C ASN A 84 -4.80 4.27 12.82
N VAL A 85 -4.91 4.32 11.50
CA VAL A 85 -4.78 5.57 10.75
C VAL A 85 -6.11 6.31 10.56
N TYR A 86 -7.23 5.73 10.98
CA TYR A 86 -8.57 6.32 10.86
C TYR A 86 -8.62 7.74 11.44
N GLY A 87 -8.16 7.91 12.69
CA GLY A 87 -8.26 9.19 13.39
C GLY A 87 -7.61 10.39 12.66
N VAL A 88 -6.66 10.11 11.78
CA VAL A 88 -5.91 11.13 11.02
C VAL A 88 -6.42 11.25 9.58
N LEU A 89 -6.94 10.16 9.01
CA LEU A 89 -7.17 10.06 7.57
C LEU A 89 -8.66 10.02 7.17
N HIS A 90 -9.60 9.85 8.11
CA HIS A 90 -11.02 9.69 7.76
C HIS A 90 -11.63 10.93 7.09
N GLU A 91 -11.10 12.10 7.36
CA GLU A 91 -11.50 13.38 6.73
C GLU A 91 -10.51 13.85 5.63
N ALA A 92 -9.42 13.10 5.43
CA ALA A 92 -8.41 13.48 4.45
C ALA A 92 -8.74 12.92 3.06
N ASP A 93 -8.09 13.51 2.03
CA ASP A 93 -8.15 12.93 0.69
C ASP A 93 -7.67 11.47 0.71
N PRO A 94 -8.42 10.53 0.09
CA PRO A 94 -8.08 9.10 0.07
C PRO A 94 -6.68 8.77 -0.48
N SER A 95 -6.14 9.62 -1.34
CA SER A 95 -4.78 9.48 -1.87
C SER A 95 -3.72 9.48 -0.77
N LYS A 96 -3.95 10.24 0.33
CA LYS A 96 -3.03 10.26 1.48
C LYS A 96 -2.98 8.91 2.20
N ALA A 97 -4.12 8.23 2.27
CA ALA A 97 -4.17 6.87 2.80
C ALA A 97 -3.44 5.89 1.87
N ALA A 98 -3.62 6.04 0.54
CA ALA A 98 -2.90 5.24 -0.44
C ALA A 98 -1.38 5.39 -0.30
N ASP A 99 -0.86 6.62 -0.15
CA ASP A 99 0.56 6.87 0.10
C ASP A 99 1.10 6.17 1.37
N ILE A 100 0.28 6.09 2.41
CA ILE A 100 0.65 5.40 3.66
C ILE A 100 0.64 3.89 3.44
N PHE A 101 -0.37 3.38 2.77
CA PHE A 101 -0.48 1.94 2.47
C PHE A 101 0.61 1.48 1.52
N ASP A 102 1.02 2.27 0.53
CA ASP A 102 2.18 1.96 -0.31
C ASP A 102 3.46 1.83 0.51
N ARG A 103 3.68 2.71 1.48
CA ARG A 103 4.80 2.58 2.41
C ARG A 103 4.72 1.32 3.27
N MET A 104 3.53 0.95 3.76
CA MET A 104 3.32 -0.28 4.52
C MET A 104 3.54 -1.53 3.65
N MET A 105 3.03 -1.53 2.41
CA MET A 105 3.23 -2.63 1.45
C MET A 105 4.70 -2.87 1.16
N ASN A 106 5.49 -1.79 1.09
CA ASN A 106 6.93 -1.83 0.80
C ASN A 106 7.79 -1.93 2.08
N SER A 107 7.18 -1.94 3.27
CA SER A 107 7.91 -2.07 4.53
C SER A 107 8.65 -3.41 4.59
N GLY A 108 9.92 -3.37 4.97
CA GLY A 108 10.77 -4.57 5.03
C GLY A 108 11.35 -5.05 3.70
N GLN A 109 10.99 -4.44 2.56
CA GLN A 109 11.68 -4.68 1.30
C GLN A 109 12.83 -3.67 1.13
N GLU A 110 13.96 -4.15 0.62
CA GLU A 110 15.05 -3.25 0.24
C GLU A 110 14.61 -2.39 -0.94
N THR A 111 14.99 -1.11 -0.93
CA THR A 111 14.77 -0.24 -2.08
C THR A 111 15.63 -0.68 -3.26
N ASN A 112 15.18 -0.39 -4.48
CA ASN A 112 15.97 -0.66 -5.68
C ASN A 112 17.36 0.00 -5.59
N LEU A 113 17.42 1.23 -5.05
CA LEU A 113 18.68 1.92 -4.75
C LEU A 113 19.58 1.09 -3.83
N ALA A 114 19.05 0.57 -2.72
CA ALA A 114 19.84 -0.23 -1.77
C ALA A 114 20.35 -1.53 -2.41
N VAL A 115 19.49 -2.18 -3.22
CA VAL A 115 19.86 -3.40 -3.97
C VAL A 115 21.02 -3.11 -4.94
N GLN A 116 20.92 -2.07 -5.76
CA GLN A 116 21.97 -1.72 -6.73
C GLN A 116 23.27 -1.31 -6.02
N ARG A 117 23.17 -0.53 -4.92
CA ARG A 117 24.35 -0.17 -4.12
C ARG A 117 25.06 -1.40 -3.54
N LYS A 118 24.32 -2.34 -2.96
CA LYS A 118 24.87 -3.58 -2.41
C LYS A 118 25.50 -4.46 -3.47
N LYS A 119 24.90 -4.58 -4.66
CA LYS A 119 25.47 -5.27 -5.81
C LYS A 119 26.85 -4.72 -6.20
N ARG A 120 27.05 -3.40 -6.03
CA ARG A 120 28.33 -2.73 -6.27
C ARG A 120 29.30 -2.80 -5.06
N GLY A 121 28.89 -3.40 -3.96
CA GLY A 121 29.71 -3.51 -2.73
C GLY A 121 29.95 -2.18 -2.02
N LEU A 122 29.13 -1.15 -2.29
CA LEU A 122 29.31 0.17 -1.70
C LEU A 122 28.53 0.32 -0.39
N SER A 123 29.11 0.99 0.60
CA SER A 123 28.37 1.52 1.75
C SER A 123 27.59 2.76 1.36
N GLN A 124 26.61 3.15 2.16
CA GLN A 124 25.84 4.39 1.95
C GLN A 124 26.77 5.62 1.89
N SER A 125 27.78 5.68 2.74
CA SER A 125 28.74 6.78 2.78
C SER A 125 29.66 6.81 1.54
N GLN A 126 30.05 5.64 1.03
CA GLN A 126 30.85 5.56 -0.21
C GLN A 126 30.04 5.99 -1.43
N LEU A 127 28.76 5.55 -1.53
CA LEU A 127 27.86 6.01 -2.60
C LEU A 127 27.63 7.51 -2.53
N ALA A 128 27.33 8.04 -1.34
CA ALA A 128 27.11 9.47 -1.12
C ALA A 128 28.32 10.31 -1.56
N LYS A 129 29.53 9.90 -1.16
CA LYS A 129 30.78 10.56 -1.53
C LYS A 129 31.05 10.48 -3.05
N ALA A 130 30.85 9.31 -3.65
CA ALA A 130 31.13 9.11 -5.07
C ALA A 130 30.13 9.84 -5.99
N ALA A 131 28.87 9.99 -5.55
CA ALA A 131 27.84 10.71 -6.27
C ALA A 131 27.77 12.20 -5.95
N ASP A 132 28.59 12.70 -5.02
CA ASP A 132 28.56 14.07 -4.50
C ASP A 132 27.19 14.47 -3.95
N ILE A 133 26.57 13.57 -3.17
CA ILE A 133 25.26 13.74 -2.56
C ILE A 133 25.39 13.55 -1.05
N SER A 134 24.55 14.23 -0.26
CA SER A 134 24.58 14.07 1.18
C SER A 134 24.27 12.62 1.58
N ILE A 135 24.99 12.08 2.56
CA ILE A 135 24.69 10.76 3.12
C ILE A 135 23.25 10.70 3.67
N ARG A 136 22.75 11.82 4.19
CA ARG A 136 21.40 11.95 4.69
C ARG A 136 20.37 11.70 3.59
N SER A 137 20.60 12.22 2.38
CA SER A 137 19.72 11.99 1.23
C SER A 137 19.66 10.52 0.85
N ILE A 138 20.83 9.85 0.75
CA ILE A 138 20.89 8.40 0.47
C ILE A 138 20.13 7.61 1.55
N GLN A 139 20.31 7.94 2.82
CA GLN A 139 19.60 7.29 3.92
C GLN A 139 18.10 7.50 3.85
N LEU A 140 17.64 8.71 3.53
CA LEU A 140 16.20 9.01 3.42
C LEU A 140 15.57 8.24 2.25
N TYR A 141 16.25 8.13 1.11
CA TYR A 141 15.79 7.33 -0.03
C TYR A 141 15.72 5.85 0.31
N GLU A 142 16.78 5.26 0.86
CA GLU A 142 16.81 3.84 1.23
C GLU A 142 15.84 3.48 2.37
N GLN A 143 15.47 4.44 3.22
CA GLN A 143 14.46 4.28 4.27
C GLN A 143 13.03 4.60 3.79
N ARG A 144 12.84 4.95 2.52
CA ARG A 144 11.55 5.43 1.96
C ARG A 144 10.94 6.61 2.73
N LYS A 145 11.79 7.38 3.43
CA LYS A 145 11.38 8.63 4.11
C LYS A 145 11.38 9.83 3.18
N ALA A 146 12.04 9.72 2.06
CA ALA A 146 11.94 10.65 0.93
C ALA A 146 11.74 9.83 -0.35
N ASP A 147 10.86 10.31 -1.22
CA ASP A 147 10.59 9.71 -2.52
C ASP A 147 11.76 10.02 -3.47
N ILE A 148 12.48 8.98 -3.87
CA ILE A 148 13.61 9.11 -4.80
C ILE A 148 13.14 9.61 -6.17
N GLY A 149 11.91 9.28 -6.61
CA GLY A 149 11.35 9.75 -7.89
C GLY A 149 11.15 11.26 -7.95
N LYS A 150 11.08 11.93 -6.78
CA LYS A 150 11.00 13.40 -6.66
C LYS A 150 12.37 14.07 -6.49
N ALA A 151 13.46 13.30 -6.52
CA ALA A 151 14.80 13.86 -6.45
C ALA A 151 15.15 14.67 -7.72
N GLN A 152 16.07 15.61 -7.57
CA GLN A 152 16.58 16.34 -8.73
C GLN A 152 17.23 15.35 -9.72
N TYR A 153 16.98 15.56 -11.01
CA TYR A 153 17.52 14.70 -12.08
C TYR A 153 19.04 14.54 -11.99
N ASN A 154 19.76 15.62 -11.62
CA ASN A 154 21.20 15.58 -11.45
C ASN A 154 21.64 14.57 -10.37
N HIS A 155 20.89 14.49 -9.26
CA HIS A 155 21.15 13.50 -8.20
C HIS A 155 20.90 12.07 -8.70
N LEU A 156 19.77 11.83 -9.38
CA LEU A 156 19.44 10.52 -9.94
C LEU A 156 20.51 10.06 -10.93
N SER A 157 20.90 10.94 -11.84
CA SER A 157 21.92 10.67 -12.85
C SER A 157 23.30 10.39 -12.23
N ALA A 158 23.70 11.15 -11.20
CA ALA A 158 24.96 10.93 -10.48
C ALA A 158 24.96 9.56 -9.76
N ILE A 159 23.87 9.22 -9.06
CA ILE A 159 23.72 7.92 -8.40
C ILE A 159 23.80 6.79 -9.42
N ALA A 160 23.00 6.84 -10.49
CA ALA A 160 22.95 5.82 -11.53
C ALA A 160 24.31 5.61 -12.20
N LYS A 161 25.03 6.71 -12.47
CA LYS A 161 26.40 6.68 -13.02
C LYS A 161 27.39 5.96 -12.11
N VAL A 162 27.36 6.25 -10.81
CA VAL A 162 28.25 5.58 -9.82
C VAL A 162 27.89 4.10 -9.71
N LEU A 163 26.62 3.76 -9.74
CA LEU A 163 26.13 2.38 -9.67
C LEU A 163 26.30 1.63 -11.00
N GLY A 164 26.49 2.34 -12.13
CA GLY A 164 26.60 1.76 -13.46
C GLY A 164 25.32 1.07 -13.92
N CYS A 165 24.18 1.71 -13.65
CA CYS A 165 22.84 1.25 -14.02
C CYS A 165 22.03 2.40 -14.63
N ALA A 166 20.85 2.12 -15.15
CA ALA A 166 19.92 3.16 -15.61
C ALA A 166 19.26 3.87 -14.40
N VAL A 167 18.75 5.08 -14.61
CA VAL A 167 17.99 5.80 -13.58
C VAL A 167 16.76 5.00 -13.18
N ASP A 168 16.10 4.36 -14.12
CA ASP A 168 14.89 3.54 -13.87
C ASP A 168 15.17 2.34 -12.94
N ASP A 169 16.41 1.83 -12.91
CA ASP A 169 16.81 0.71 -12.06
C ASP A 169 16.92 1.07 -10.57
N ILE A 170 16.93 2.35 -10.23
CA ILE A 170 16.99 2.86 -8.85
C ILE A 170 15.67 3.45 -8.37
N LEU A 171 14.70 3.63 -9.28
CA LEU A 171 13.34 4.07 -8.93
C LEU A 171 12.51 2.92 -8.37
N GLU A 172 11.46 3.24 -7.60
CA GLU A 172 10.57 2.27 -6.94
C GLU A 172 9.40 1.91 -7.86
#